data_f15f02d2939ea51c09eaebcfa922f9e6
#
_entry.id   f15f02d2939ea51c09eaebcfa922f9e6
#
_cell.length_a   1.000
_cell.length_b   1.000
_cell.length_c   1.000
_cell.angle_alpha   90.00
_cell.angle_beta   90.00
_cell.angle_gamma   90.00
#
_symmetry.space_group_name_H-M   'P 1'
#
loop_
_entity.id
_entity.type
_entity.pdbx_description
1 polymer ?
#
loop_
_entity_poly.entity_id
_entity_poly.type
_entity_poly.pdbx_seq_one_letter_code
_entity_poly.pdbx_strand_id
1 'polypeptide(L)'
;MLKAVVFDLDGTLTVLNLPLEAMRRDTKAYFISKGVPAELFDTADGISSSTTKAREYFLSGGMVTDQWKKYETEMDAILDKHEASATKQVILMDDTIEVIGGIATLGLKTAILTNNGRGSVDAILEQTKLGGLFDIIQTRHESPRAKPFPDGLLKIVARLDVERNEAIYVGDAGIDAVAAKRAGIEFWGVTTGETDHELLLRAGASLTFESLSHVHAEVRNRIGAGK
;
A
#
# COMPACT_ATOMS: atom_id res chain seq x y z
N MET A 1 18.73 14.76 -3.67
CA MET A 1 17.65 15.49 -4.42
C MET A 1 16.54 14.50 -4.68
N LEU A 2 15.25 14.90 -4.57
CA LEU A 2 14.10 14.01 -4.84
C LEU A 2 14.11 13.54 -6.31
N LYS A 3 13.89 12.24 -6.55
CA LYS A 3 13.85 11.64 -7.88
C LYS A 3 12.61 10.78 -8.13
N ALA A 4 11.94 10.32 -7.07
CA ALA A 4 10.78 9.47 -7.21
C ALA A 4 9.70 9.76 -6.14
N VAL A 5 8.44 9.60 -6.53
CA VAL A 5 7.30 9.58 -5.61
C VAL A 5 6.53 8.28 -5.82
N VAL A 6 6.44 7.49 -4.76
CA VAL A 6 5.65 6.26 -4.72
C VAL A 6 4.33 6.56 -4.02
N PHE A 7 3.23 6.01 -4.51
CA PHE A 7 1.90 6.22 -3.95
C PHE A 7 1.27 4.90 -3.53
N ASP A 8 0.52 4.91 -2.44
CA ASP A 8 -0.51 3.89 -2.23
C ASP A 8 -1.68 4.11 -3.20
N LEU A 9 -2.60 3.18 -3.27
CA LEU A 9 -3.73 3.24 -4.20
C LEU A 9 -5.03 3.63 -3.48
N ASP A 10 -5.58 2.75 -2.64
CA ASP A 10 -6.87 2.97 -1.99
C ASP A 10 -6.76 3.92 -0.80
N GLY A 11 -7.62 4.94 -0.75
CA GLY A 11 -7.53 6.01 0.25
C GLY A 11 -6.52 7.10 -0.11
N THR A 12 -5.68 6.88 -1.12
CA THR A 12 -4.64 7.81 -1.59
C THR A 12 -4.91 8.33 -3.00
N LEU A 13 -4.96 7.45 -4.00
CA LEU A 13 -5.26 7.78 -5.41
C LEU A 13 -6.72 7.51 -5.77
N THR A 14 -7.32 6.52 -5.12
CA THR A 14 -8.73 6.16 -5.27
C THR A 14 -9.47 6.29 -3.94
N VAL A 15 -10.78 6.58 -4.01
CA VAL A 15 -11.63 6.53 -2.82
C VAL A 15 -11.67 5.09 -2.30
N LEU A 16 -11.38 4.93 -1.01
CA LEU A 16 -11.40 3.62 -0.35
C LEU A 16 -12.83 3.05 -0.37
N ASN A 17 -13.02 1.94 -1.06
CA ASN A 17 -14.32 1.26 -1.19
C ASN A 17 -14.22 -0.24 -0.88
N LEU A 18 -13.14 -0.67 -0.23
CA LEU A 18 -12.94 -2.05 0.15
C LEU A 18 -13.81 -2.42 1.37
N PRO A 19 -14.44 -3.61 1.38
CA PRO A 19 -15.22 -4.09 2.53
C PRO A 19 -14.27 -4.59 3.63
N LEU A 20 -13.45 -3.70 4.21
CA LEU A 20 -12.35 -4.03 5.11
C LEU A 20 -12.76 -4.89 6.30
N GLU A 21 -13.94 -4.65 6.89
CA GLU A 21 -14.42 -5.47 8.01
C GLU A 21 -14.68 -6.92 7.59
N ALA A 22 -15.29 -7.12 6.42
CA ALA A 22 -15.52 -8.46 5.89
C ALA A 22 -14.19 -9.15 5.55
N MET A 23 -13.24 -8.42 4.94
CA MET A 23 -11.91 -8.93 4.64
C MET A 23 -11.14 -9.31 5.90
N ARG A 24 -11.17 -8.48 6.96
CA ARG A 24 -10.55 -8.76 8.27
C ARG A 24 -11.15 -10.01 8.92
N ARG A 25 -12.48 -10.10 8.92
CA ARG A 25 -13.21 -11.26 9.47
C ARG A 25 -12.85 -12.55 8.74
N ASP A 26 -12.91 -12.52 7.41
CA ASP A 26 -12.68 -13.71 6.58
C ASP A 26 -11.21 -14.14 6.60
N THR A 27 -10.26 -13.21 6.74
CA THR A 27 -8.84 -13.51 7.01
C THR A 27 -8.67 -14.31 8.32
N LYS A 28 -9.25 -13.82 9.41
CA LYS A 28 -9.19 -14.52 10.71
C LYS A 28 -9.86 -15.89 10.63
N ALA A 29 -11.06 -15.95 10.07
CA ALA A 29 -11.82 -17.20 9.91
C ALA A 29 -11.05 -18.24 9.09
N TYR A 30 -10.38 -17.81 8.01
CA TYR A 30 -9.55 -18.68 7.20
C TYR A 30 -8.42 -19.32 8.02
N PHE A 31 -7.62 -18.52 8.74
CA PHE A 31 -6.50 -19.06 9.52
C PHE A 31 -6.97 -19.91 10.72
N ILE A 32 -8.08 -19.57 11.36
CA ILE A 32 -8.71 -20.41 12.38
C ILE A 32 -9.10 -21.77 11.79
N SER A 33 -9.68 -21.81 10.58
CA SER A 33 -10.01 -23.05 9.90
C SER A 33 -8.81 -23.93 9.57
N LYS A 34 -7.61 -23.33 9.50
CA LYS A 34 -6.33 -24.05 9.31
C LYS A 34 -5.68 -24.49 10.62
N GLY A 35 -6.26 -24.16 11.77
CA GLY A 35 -5.80 -24.59 13.09
C GLY A 35 -5.08 -23.53 13.91
N VAL A 36 -5.12 -22.26 13.50
CA VAL A 36 -4.66 -21.16 14.37
C VAL A 36 -5.66 -20.95 15.49
N PRO A 37 -5.23 -20.89 16.77
CA PRO A 37 -6.12 -20.59 17.88
C PRO A 37 -6.80 -19.22 17.73
N ALA A 38 -8.12 -19.16 17.96
CA ALA A 38 -8.88 -17.92 17.78
C ALA A 38 -8.39 -16.78 18.69
N GLU A 39 -7.93 -17.12 19.89
CA GLU A 39 -7.38 -16.20 20.89
C GLU A 39 -6.06 -15.52 20.47
N LEU A 40 -5.42 -15.99 19.41
CA LEU A 40 -4.24 -15.35 18.84
C LEU A 40 -4.60 -14.03 18.15
N PHE A 41 -5.84 -13.87 17.73
CA PHE A 41 -6.30 -12.70 16.99
C PHE A 41 -7.04 -11.72 17.91
N ASP A 42 -6.55 -10.49 17.98
CA ASP A 42 -7.25 -9.39 18.62
C ASP A 42 -8.36 -8.84 17.72
N THR A 43 -9.36 -8.18 18.32
CA THR A 43 -10.42 -7.50 17.56
C THR A 43 -9.86 -6.41 16.64
N ALA A 44 -8.81 -5.72 17.07
CA ALA A 44 -8.15 -4.65 16.33
C ALA A 44 -7.22 -5.15 15.21
N ASP A 45 -6.94 -6.47 15.15
CA ASP A 45 -6.06 -7.00 14.09
C ASP A 45 -6.67 -6.80 12.69
N GLY A 46 -5.92 -6.13 11.84
CA GLY A 46 -6.19 -6.00 10.41
C GLY A 46 -5.77 -7.26 9.63
N ILE A 47 -5.90 -7.21 8.31
CA ILE A 47 -5.52 -8.31 7.40
C ILE A 47 -4.04 -8.66 7.57
N SER A 48 -3.15 -7.67 7.46
CA SER A 48 -1.70 -7.87 7.50
C SER A 48 -1.20 -8.36 8.87
N SER A 49 -1.75 -7.84 9.99
CA SER A 49 -1.39 -8.30 11.34
C SER A 49 -1.86 -9.72 11.59
N SER A 50 -3.09 -10.06 11.19
CA SER A 50 -3.63 -11.43 11.30
C SER A 50 -2.79 -12.42 10.49
N THR A 51 -2.43 -12.06 9.26
CA THR A 51 -1.57 -12.90 8.39
C THR A 51 -0.18 -13.10 9.01
N THR A 52 0.40 -12.04 9.59
CA THR A 52 1.71 -12.13 10.25
C THR A 52 1.66 -13.06 11.48
N LYS A 53 0.68 -12.89 12.36
CA LYS A 53 0.47 -13.74 13.53
C LYS A 53 0.27 -15.23 13.13
N ALA A 54 -0.54 -15.49 12.13
CA ALA A 54 -0.76 -16.84 11.61
C ALA A 54 0.54 -17.46 11.04
N ARG A 55 1.31 -16.68 10.27
CA ARG A 55 2.60 -17.11 9.74
C ARG A 55 3.57 -17.48 10.85
N GLU A 56 3.72 -16.63 11.86
CA GLU A 56 4.59 -16.88 13.00
C GLU A 56 4.15 -18.14 13.78
N TYR A 57 2.85 -18.33 14.00
CA TYR A 57 2.30 -19.51 14.64
C TYR A 57 2.67 -20.80 13.89
N PHE A 58 2.44 -20.83 12.58
CA PHE A 58 2.71 -22.04 11.78
C PHE A 58 4.21 -22.33 11.65
N LEU A 59 5.03 -21.31 11.39
CA LEU A 59 6.48 -21.51 11.23
C LEU A 59 7.14 -21.91 12.55
N SER A 60 6.74 -21.35 13.69
CA SER A 60 7.21 -21.77 15.00
C SER A 60 6.76 -23.19 15.37
N GLY A 61 5.60 -23.63 14.84
CA GLY A 61 5.12 -24.98 14.92
C GLY A 61 5.78 -25.98 13.97
N GLY A 62 6.81 -25.56 13.20
CA GLY A 62 7.58 -26.43 12.31
C GLY A 62 7.05 -26.53 10.88
N MET A 63 6.06 -25.70 10.50
CA MET A 63 5.59 -25.67 9.12
C MET A 63 6.71 -25.20 8.18
N VAL A 64 6.87 -25.86 7.04
CA VAL A 64 7.84 -25.47 6.01
C VAL A 64 7.30 -24.32 5.16
N THR A 65 8.22 -23.50 4.61
CA THR A 65 7.88 -22.29 3.85
C THR A 65 6.97 -22.55 2.66
N ASP A 66 7.14 -23.66 1.96
CA ASP A 66 6.32 -23.98 0.79
C ASP A 66 4.86 -24.30 1.17
N GLN A 67 4.65 -24.90 2.33
CA GLN A 67 3.28 -25.11 2.86
C GLN A 67 2.65 -23.78 3.27
N TRP A 68 3.42 -22.86 3.86
CA TRP A 68 2.95 -21.51 4.15
C TRP A 68 2.55 -20.75 2.89
N LYS A 69 3.35 -20.81 1.82
CA LYS A 69 3.01 -20.20 0.52
C LYS A 69 1.66 -20.66 -0.03
N LYS A 70 1.32 -21.95 0.17
CA LYS A 70 -0.01 -22.44 -0.19
C LYS A 70 -1.11 -21.73 0.58
N TYR A 71 -0.93 -21.50 1.89
CA TYR A 71 -1.90 -20.79 2.70
C TYR A 71 -2.00 -19.30 2.31
N GLU A 72 -0.88 -18.68 1.97
CA GLU A 72 -0.89 -17.32 1.41
C GLU A 72 -1.70 -17.25 0.12
N THR A 73 -1.47 -18.16 -0.82
CA THR A 73 -2.21 -18.21 -2.10
C THR A 73 -3.72 -18.43 -1.89
N GLU A 74 -4.10 -19.32 -0.97
CA GLU A 74 -5.52 -19.56 -0.64
C GLU A 74 -6.15 -18.31 0.01
N MET A 75 -5.41 -17.60 0.87
CA MET A 75 -5.85 -16.36 1.49
C MET A 75 -5.97 -15.22 0.47
N ASP A 76 -5.00 -15.09 -0.42
CA ASP A 76 -5.03 -14.11 -1.51
C ASP A 76 -6.28 -14.29 -2.38
N ALA A 77 -6.66 -15.52 -2.69
CA ALA A 77 -7.88 -15.80 -3.45
C ALA A 77 -9.18 -15.37 -2.71
N ILE A 78 -9.18 -15.32 -1.39
CA ILE A 78 -10.29 -14.78 -0.60
C ILE A 78 -10.31 -13.25 -0.72
N LEU A 79 -9.16 -12.61 -0.56
CA LEU A 79 -9.03 -11.14 -0.69
C LEU A 79 -9.40 -10.68 -2.10
N ASP A 80 -8.91 -11.37 -3.13
CA ASP A 80 -9.19 -11.05 -4.53
C ASP A 80 -10.70 -11.04 -4.86
N LYS A 81 -11.49 -11.91 -4.21
CA LYS A 81 -12.96 -11.91 -4.37
C LYS A 81 -13.60 -10.65 -3.80
N HIS A 82 -13.16 -10.20 -2.63
CA HIS A 82 -13.64 -8.96 -2.03
C HIS A 82 -13.26 -7.75 -2.87
N GLU A 83 -12.00 -7.70 -3.29
CA GLU A 83 -11.45 -6.63 -4.13
C GLU A 83 -12.19 -6.55 -5.49
N ALA A 84 -12.38 -7.68 -6.18
CA ALA A 84 -13.13 -7.73 -7.44
C ALA A 84 -14.57 -7.22 -7.31
N SER A 85 -15.18 -7.36 -6.14
CA SER A 85 -16.50 -6.80 -5.88
C SER A 85 -16.46 -5.28 -5.70
N ALA A 86 -15.40 -4.76 -5.06
CA ALA A 86 -15.21 -3.34 -4.81
C ALA A 86 -14.83 -2.56 -6.09
N THR A 87 -14.13 -3.19 -7.02
CA THR A 87 -13.67 -2.54 -8.27
C THR A 87 -14.74 -2.38 -9.34
N LYS A 88 -16.01 -2.75 -9.07
CA LYS A 88 -17.11 -2.52 -10.02
C LYS A 88 -17.37 -1.04 -10.28
N GLN A 89 -17.06 -0.18 -9.35
CA GLN A 89 -17.17 1.27 -9.45
C GLN A 89 -16.01 1.94 -8.76
N VAL A 90 -15.03 2.36 -9.55
CA VAL A 90 -13.82 3.05 -9.04
C VAL A 90 -14.05 4.56 -9.12
N ILE A 91 -13.74 5.24 -8.02
CA ILE A 91 -13.76 6.71 -7.95
C ILE A 91 -12.32 7.15 -7.63
N LEU A 92 -11.77 8.03 -8.48
CA LEU A 92 -10.49 8.67 -8.20
C LEU A 92 -10.66 9.73 -7.12
N MET A 93 -9.60 9.96 -6.33
CA MET A 93 -9.50 11.20 -5.56
C MET A 93 -9.44 12.39 -6.51
N ASP A 94 -9.93 13.51 -6.04
CA ASP A 94 -9.86 14.76 -6.80
C ASP A 94 -8.42 15.05 -7.20
N ASP A 95 -8.23 15.60 -8.40
CA ASP A 95 -6.94 16.01 -8.97
C ASP A 95 -5.90 14.89 -9.18
N THR A 96 -6.24 13.60 -8.96
CA THR A 96 -5.27 12.49 -9.08
C THR A 96 -4.50 12.53 -10.39
N ILE A 97 -5.19 12.60 -11.53
CA ILE A 97 -4.56 12.58 -12.86
C ILE A 97 -3.67 13.81 -13.05
N GLU A 98 -4.17 14.99 -12.67
CA GLU A 98 -3.43 16.24 -12.79
C GLU A 98 -2.16 16.24 -11.94
N VAL A 99 -2.28 15.79 -10.68
CA VAL A 99 -1.15 15.73 -9.74
C VAL A 99 -0.08 14.76 -10.22
N ILE A 100 -0.44 13.54 -10.60
CA ILE A 100 0.54 12.56 -11.06
C ILE A 100 1.20 13.01 -12.35
N GLY A 101 0.42 13.53 -13.32
CA GLY A 101 0.97 14.14 -14.54
C GLY A 101 1.90 15.32 -14.24
N GLY A 102 1.51 16.17 -13.29
CA GLY A 102 2.32 17.31 -12.84
C GLY A 102 3.66 16.88 -12.24
N ILE A 103 3.66 15.85 -11.39
CA ILE A 103 4.88 15.27 -10.80
C ILE A 103 5.79 14.70 -11.90
N ALA A 104 5.24 13.98 -12.86
CA ALA A 104 6.01 13.45 -14.00
C ALA A 104 6.64 14.56 -14.85
N THR A 105 5.94 15.69 -15.07
CA THR A 105 6.51 16.85 -15.82
C THR A 105 7.68 17.53 -15.09
N LEU A 106 7.81 17.32 -13.78
CA LEU A 106 8.99 17.77 -13.01
C LEU A 106 10.21 16.87 -13.20
N GLY A 107 10.10 15.82 -14.02
CA GLY A 107 11.17 14.85 -14.26
C GLY A 107 11.31 13.78 -13.16
N LEU A 108 10.32 13.66 -12.27
CA LEU A 108 10.32 12.63 -11.24
C LEU A 108 9.68 11.34 -11.76
N LYS A 109 10.20 10.22 -11.28
CA LYS A 109 9.61 8.91 -11.50
C LYS A 109 8.42 8.71 -10.56
N THR A 110 7.39 8.01 -11.04
CA THR A 110 6.19 7.72 -10.28
C THR A 110 5.92 6.23 -10.19
N ALA A 111 5.44 5.76 -9.04
CA ALA A 111 5.10 4.37 -8.86
C ALA A 111 3.89 4.18 -7.95
N ILE A 112 3.22 3.03 -8.06
CA ILE A 112 2.19 2.56 -7.13
C ILE A 112 2.74 1.38 -6.33
N LEU A 113 2.51 1.38 -5.01
CA LEU A 113 2.63 0.22 -4.14
C LEU A 113 1.32 -0.01 -3.38
N THR A 114 0.66 -1.12 -3.65
CA THR A 114 -0.62 -1.45 -3.01
C THR A 114 -0.64 -2.89 -2.47
N ASN A 115 -1.46 -3.11 -1.44
CA ASN A 115 -1.78 -4.45 -0.95
C ASN A 115 -2.94 -5.11 -1.72
N ASN A 116 -3.47 -4.47 -2.76
CA ASN A 116 -4.44 -5.10 -3.65
C ASN A 116 -3.77 -6.15 -4.54
N GLY A 117 -4.55 -7.17 -4.94
CA GLY A 117 -4.16 -8.16 -5.93
C GLY A 117 -4.08 -7.58 -7.35
N ARG A 118 -3.32 -8.24 -8.22
CA ARG A 118 -3.08 -7.78 -9.60
C ARG A 118 -4.39 -7.59 -10.38
N GLY A 119 -5.33 -8.54 -10.28
CA GLY A 119 -6.60 -8.45 -11.02
C GLY A 119 -7.46 -7.24 -10.64
N SER A 120 -7.48 -6.88 -9.36
CA SER A 120 -8.17 -5.67 -8.87
C SER A 120 -7.48 -4.40 -9.40
N VAL A 121 -6.15 -4.34 -9.31
CA VAL A 121 -5.38 -3.19 -9.79
C VAL A 121 -5.56 -3.01 -11.29
N ASP A 122 -5.49 -4.07 -12.10
CA ASP A 122 -5.66 -3.99 -13.54
C ASP A 122 -7.07 -3.46 -13.91
N ALA A 123 -8.11 -3.91 -13.18
CA ALA A 123 -9.46 -3.38 -13.37
C ALA A 123 -9.60 -1.89 -13.02
N ILE A 124 -8.91 -1.43 -11.95
CA ILE A 124 -8.85 -0.01 -11.57
C ILE A 124 -8.16 0.81 -12.67
N LEU A 125 -7.00 0.34 -13.13
CA LEU A 125 -6.22 1.05 -14.14
C LEU A 125 -6.94 1.16 -15.48
N GLU A 126 -7.66 0.12 -15.89
CA GLU A 126 -8.47 0.11 -17.12
C GLU A 126 -9.60 1.13 -17.04
N GLN A 127 -10.33 1.19 -15.92
CA GLN A 127 -11.45 2.12 -15.73
C GLN A 127 -10.99 3.58 -15.62
N THR A 128 -9.82 3.82 -15.00
CA THR A 128 -9.37 5.18 -14.63
C THR A 128 -8.33 5.78 -15.58
N LYS A 129 -7.75 4.97 -16.46
CA LYS A 129 -6.63 5.34 -17.34
C LYS A 129 -5.36 5.77 -16.59
N LEU A 130 -5.22 5.41 -15.31
CA LEU A 130 -4.04 5.75 -14.51
C LEU A 130 -2.77 5.03 -14.95
N GLY A 131 -2.88 3.85 -15.57
CA GLY A 131 -1.75 2.97 -15.87
C GLY A 131 -0.62 3.61 -16.66
N GLY A 132 -0.94 4.54 -17.57
CA GLY A 132 0.04 5.26 -18.38
C GLY A 132 0.79 6.38 -17.65
N LEU A 133 0.45 6.67 -16.40
CA LEU A 133 1.05 7.74 -15.59
C LEU A 133 2.15 7.25 -14.66
N PHE A 134 2.35 5.93 -14.55
CA PHE A 134 3.30 5.35 -13.61
C PHE A 134 4.37 4.52 -14.29
N ASP A 135 5.62 4.70 -13.87
CA ASP A 135 6.76 3.91 -14.33
C ASP A 135 6.69 2.47 -13.79
N ILE A 136 6.19 2.31 -12.56
CA ILE A 136 6.08 1.01 -11.89
C ILE A 136 4.76 0.92 -11.15
N ILE A 137 4.09 -0.23 -11.29
CA ILE A 137 2.93 -0.61 -10.50
C ILE A 137 3.23 -1.95 -9.84
N GLN A 138 3.25 -1.96 -8.50
CA GLN A 138 3.56 -3.14 -7.71
C GLN A 138 2.41 -3.47 -6.77
N THR A 139 1.88 -4.66 -6.91
CA THR A 139 0.74 -5.16 -6.16
C THR A 139 1.19 -6.15 -5.07
N ARG A 140 0.23 -6.68 -4.28
CA ARG A 140 0.47 -7.74 -3.31
C ARG A 140 1.16 -8.95 -3.95
N HIS A 141 0.73 -9.34 -5.15
CA HIS A 141 1.22 -10.54 -5.83
C HIS A 141 2.68 -10.43 -6.31
N GLU A 142 3.18 -9.22 -6.58
CA GLU A 142 4.58 -9.04 -6.96
C GLU A 142 5.50 -8.68 -5.79
N SER A 143 4.93 -8.33 -4.65
CA SER A 143 5.70 -8.02 -3.45
C SER A 143 6.12 -9.30 -2.74
N PRO A 144 7.39 -9.51 -2.40
CA PRO A 144 7.82 -10.68 -1.63
C PRO A 144 7.07 -10.82 -0.30
N ARG A 145 6.77 -9.69 0.33
CA ARG A 145 5.83 -9.56 1.46
C ARG A 145 5.08 -8.24 1.30
N ALA A 146 3.76 -8.29 1.54
CA ALA A 146 2.90 -7.12 1.51
C ALA A 146 3.21 -6.12 2.63
N LYS A 147 2.75 -4.85 2.51
CA LYS A 147 2.80 -3.87 3.61
C LYS A 147 2.17 -4.47 4.88
N PRO A 148 2.76 -4.31 6.05
CA PRO A 148 3.77 -3.33 6.46
C PRO A 148 5.23 -3.77 6.32
N PHE A 149 5.54 -4.78 5.52
CA PHE A 149 6.92 -5.15 5.19
C PHE A 149 7.49 -4.18 4.15
N PRO A 150 8.82 -3.91 4.20
CA PRO A 150 9.45 -2.91 3.32
C PRO A 150 9.70 -3.43 1.91
N ASP A 151 9.50 -4.72 1.66
CA ASP A 151 9.95 -5.45 0.48
C ASP A 151 9.46 -4.83 -0.84
N GLY A 152 8.18 -4.41 -0.88
CA GLY A 152 7.60 -3.75 -2.05
C GLY A 152 8.27 -2.41 -2.35
N LEU A 153 8.47 -1.56 -1.35
CA LEU A 153 9.16 -0.26 -1.51
C LEU A 153 10.60 -0.44 -1.95
N LEU A 154 11.33 -1.36 -1.32
CA LEU A 154 12.73 -1.65 -1.68
C LEU A 154 12.85 -2.16 -3.12
N LYS A 155 11.91 -2.96 -3.58
CA LYS A 155 11.87 -3.45 -4.95
C LYS A 155 11.55 -2.31 -5.94
N ILE A 156 10.65 -1.40 -5.60
CA ILE A 156 10.33 -0.23 -6.43
C ILE A 156 11.55 0.66 -6.60
N VAL A 157 12.19 1.10 -5.50
CA VAL A 157 13.34 2.02 -5.61
C VAL A 157 14.51 1.40 -6.37
N ALA A 158 14.75 0.09 -6.21
CA ALA A 158 15.76 -0.63 -6.98
C ALA A 158 15.42 -0.69 -8.48
N ARG A 159 14.15 -0.91 -8.86
CA ARG A 159 13.71 -0.92 -10.25
C ARG A 159 13.67 0.46 -10.89
N LEU A 160 13.43 1.50 -10.10
CA LEU A 160 13.49 2.90 -10.53
C LEU A 160 14.93 3.42 -10.63
N ASP A 161 15.91 2.68 -10.13
CA ASP A 161 17.30 3.09 -10.04
C ASP A 161 17.46 4.44 -9.29
N VAL A 162 16.88 4.47 -8.07
CA VAL A 162 16.94 5.63 -7.15
C VAL A 162 17.34 5.16 -5.75
N GLU A 163 18.03 6.04 -5.02
CA GLU A 163 18.36 5.80 -3.62
C GLU A 163 17.13 6.02 -2.71
N ARG A 164 17.11 5.36 -1.54
CA ARG A 164 15.99 5.46 -0.58
C ARG A 164 15.70 6.89 -0.14
N ASN A 165 16.75 7.70 0.05
CA ASN A 165 16.66 9.11 0.43
C ASN A 165 16.33 10.05 -0.75
N GLU A 166 16.19 9.50 -1.95
CA GLU A 166 15.73 10.19 -3.15
C GLU A 166 14.28 9.89 -3.51
N ALA A 167 13.62 9.07 -2.69
CA ALA A 167 12.23 8.68 -2.86
C ALA A 167 11.37 9.13 -1.66
N ILE A 168 10.10 9.41 -1.95
CA ILE A 168 9.05 9.65 -0.95
C ILE A 168 7.96 8.61 -1.18
N TYR A 169 7.38 8.09 -0.09
CA TYR A 169 6.18 7.29 -0.14
C TYR A 169 4.99 8.07 0.41
N VAL A 170 3.90 8.13 -0.36
CA VAL A 170 2.65 8.82 -0.02
C VAL A 170 1.57 7.76 0.22
N GLY A 171 0.90 7.82 1.36
CA GLY A 171 -0.15 6.86 1.73
C GLY A 171 -1.05 7.40 2.85
N ASP A 172 -2.17 6.72 3.09
CA ASP A 172 -3.20 7.15 4.07
C ASP A 172 -3.28 6.26 5.32
N ALA A 173 -2.56 5.13 5.35
CA ALA A 173 -2.71 4.14 6.40
C ALA A 173 -1.44 3.95 7.25
N GLY A 174 -1.62 3.54 8.52
CA GLY A 174 -0.51 3.25 9.42
C GLY A 174 0.42 2.15 8.90
N ILE A 175 -0.08 1.20 8.09
CA ILE A 175 0.76 0.17 7.47
C ILE A 175 1.73 0.74 6.44
N ASP A 176 1.38 1.85 5.79
CA ASP A 176 2.24 2.57 4.84
C ASP A 176 3.41 3.21 5.56
N ALA A 177 3.11 3.93 6.64
CA ALA A 177 4.12 4.55 7.50
C ALA A 177 5.11 3.51 8.03
N VAL A 178 4.63 2.36 8.49
CA VAL A 178 5.48 1.26 8.98
C VAL A 178 6.34 0.67 7.87
N ALA A 179 5.78 0.46 6.67
CA ALA A 179 6.53 -0.02 5.51
C ALA A 179 7.64 0.95 5.10
N ALA A 180 7.33 2.25 5.00
CA ALA A 180 8.27 3.31 4.68
C ALA A 180 9.40 3.41 5.71
N LYS A 181 9.06 3.44 7.01
CA LYS A 181 10.04 3.45 8.11
C LYS A 181 11.01 2.27 8.03
N ARG A 182 10.49 1.07 7.80
CA ARG A 182 11.31 -0.15 7.67
C ARG A 182 12.18 -0.13 6.40
N ALA A 183 11.69 0.50 5.33
CA ALA A 183 12.45 0.68 4.10
C ALA A 183 13.53 1.79 4.21
N GLY A 184 13.46 2.67 5.20
CA GLY A 184 14.29 3.87 5.29
C GLY A 184 13.96 4.90 4.21
N ILE A 185 12.66 4.99 3.84
CA ILE A 185 12.11 5.94 2.86
C ILE A 185 11.23 6.93 3.63
N GLU A 186 11.31 8.21 3.26
CA GLU A 186 10.48 9.24 3.85
C GLU A 186 8.99 8.98 3.54
N PHE A 187 8.15 9.12 4.56
CA PHE A 187 6.70 8.91 4.44
C PHE A 187 5.94 10.23 4.60
N TRP A 188 5.05 10.49 3.66
CA TRP A 188 4.08 11.56 3.68
C TRP A 188 2.68 10.98 3.79
N GLY A 189 1.93 11.41 4.80
CA GLY A 189 0.57 10.97 5.01
C GLY A 189 -0.44 11.81 4.24
N VAL A 190 -1.51 11.20 3.73
CA VAL A 190 -2.72 11.90 3.26
C VAL A 190 -3.89 11.51 4.12
N THR A 191 -4.74 12.49 4.51
CA THR A 191 -5.90 12.26 5.39
C THR A 191 -7.18 11.98 4.61
N THR A 192 -7.04 11.49 3.39
CA THR A 192 -8.16 11.17 2.48
C THR A 192 -8.69 9.75 2.66
N GLY A 193 -8.01 8.91 3.41
CA GLY A 193 -8.34 7.49 3.58
C GLY A 193 -8.61 7.06 5.02
N GLU A 194 -7.94 5.99 5.48
CA GLU A 194 -8.28 5.26 6.71
C GLU A 194 -7.85 5.98 7.99
N THR A 195 -6.79 6.81 7.94
CA THR A 195 -6.10 7.29 9.15
C THR A 195 -6.09 8.82 9.25
N ASP A 196 -6.38 9.35 10.43
CA ASP A 196 -6.33 10.79 10.69
C ASP A 196 -4.89 11.34 10.82
N HIS A 197 -4.79 12.67 10.79
CA HIS A 197 -3.54 13.43 10.87
C HIS A 197 -2.65 13.02 12.06
N GLU A 198 -3.21 12.97 13.28
CA GLU A 198 -2.41 12.67 14.47
C GLU A 198 -1.87 11.25 14.47
N LEU A 199 -2.68 10.31 14.03
CA LEU A 199 -2.29 8.90 13.94
C LEU A 199 -1.23 8.68 12.87
N LEU A 200 -1.32 9.37 11.72
CA LEU A 200 -0.28 9.32 10.68
C LEU A 200 1.06 9.88 11.18
N LEU A 201 1.06 11.00 11.90
CA LEU A 201 2.28 11.55 12.52
C LEU A 201 2.88 10.58 13.53
N ARG A 202 2.05 10.00 14.42
CA ARG A 202 2.50 8.98 15.41
C ARG A 202 3.05 7.72 14.72
N ALA A 203 2.51 7.35 13.57
CA ALA A 203 2.99 6.22 12.78
C ALA A 203 4.33 6.50 12.09
N GLY A 204 4.74 7.77 11.95
CA GLY A 204 6.03 8.18 11.42
C GLY A 204 5.98 9.03 10.15
N ALA A 205 4.83 9.62 9.82
CA ALA A 205 4.76 10.59 8.73
C ALA A 205 5.60 11.83 9.07
N SER A 206 6.44 12.27 8.14
CA SER A 206 7.19 13.51 8.26
C SER A 206 6.34 14.74 7.96
N LEU A 207 5.37 14.57 7.08
CA LEU A 207 4.35 15.55 6.72
C LEU A 207 3.01 14.85 6.52
N THR A 208 1.92 15.62 6.67
CA THR A 208 0.58 15.15 6.33
C THR A 208 -0.15 16.21 5.51
N PHE A 209 -1.03 15.75 4.62
CA PHE A 209 -1.73 16.59 3.66
C PHE A 209 -3.21 16.20 3.58
N GLU A 210 -4.07 17.18 3.33
CA GLU A 210 -5.51 16.96 3.17
C GLU A 210 -5.89 16.56 1.74
N SER A 211 -4.98 16.70 0.77
CA SER A 211 -5.21 16.37 -0.64
C SER A 211 -3.92 16.11 -1.40
N LEU A 212 -4.05 15.47 -2.56
CA LEU A 212 -2.93 15.25 -3.49
C LEU A 212 -2.37 16.56 -4.06
N SER A 213 -3.20 17.59 -4.24
CA SER A 213 -2.76 18.91 -4.70
C SER A 213 -1.75 19.53 -3.71
N HIS A 214 -1.94 19.35 -2.41
CA HIS A 214 -0.98 19.80 -1.40
C HIS A 214 0.33 18.99 -1.46
N VAL A 215 0.25 17.68 -1.70
CA VAL A 215 1.44 16.84 -1.96
C VAL A 215 2.22 17.37 -3.15
N HIS A 216 1.54 17.66 -4.27
CA HIS A 216 2.19 18.21 -5.47
C HIS A 216 2.87 19.56 -5.21
N ALA A 217 2.20 20.46 -4.48
CA ALA A 217 2.77 21.76 -4.11
C ALA A 217 4.07 21.57 -3.31
N GLU A 218 4.09 20.66 -2.33
CA GLU A 218 5.29 20.40 -1.53
C GLU A 218 6.41 19.71 -2.34
N VAL A 219 6.08 18.80 -3.26
CA VAL A 219 7.07 18.24 -4.21
C VAL A 219 7.74 19.35 -5.02
N ARG A 220 6.98 20.32 -5.54
CA ARG A 220 7.52 21.47 -6.27
C ARG A 220 8.43 22.32 -5.40
N ASN A 221 8.03 22.63 -4.16
CA ASN A 221 8.84 23.39 -3.21
C ASN A 221 10.18 22.71 -2.97
N ARG A 222 10.17 21.39 -2.73
CA ARG A 222 11.36 20.60 -2.44
C ARG A 222 12.36 20.55 -3.61
N ILE A 223 11.86 20.52 -4.84
CA ILE A 223 12.71 20.58 -6.05
C ILE A 223 13.24 21.99 -6.27
N GLY A 224 12.41 23.03 -6.05
CA GLY A 224 12.80 24.43 -6.19
C GLY A 224 13.86 24.86 -5.18
N ALA A 225 13.80 24.38 -3.96
CA ALA A 225 14.77 24.67 -2.90
C ALA A 225 16.14 24.00 -3.11
N GLY A 226 16.24 23.02 -4.01
CA GLY A 226 17.48 22.31 -4.35
C GLY A 226 18.24 22.87 -5.56
N LYS A 227 17.75 23.98 -6.12
CA LYS A 227 18.41 24.74 -7.18
C LYS A 227 19.04 26.01 -6.61
#